data_2efe894564a96d84b329abf4103988b8
#
_entry.id   2efe894564a96d84b329abf4103988b8
#
_cell.length_a   1.000
_cell.length_b   1.000
_cell.length_c   1.000
_cell.angle_alpha   90.00
_cell.angle_beta   90.00
_cell.angle_gamma   90.00
#
_symmetry.space_group_name_H-M   'P 1'
#
loop_
_entity.id
_entity.type
_entity.pdbx_description
1 polymer ?
#
loop_
_entity_poly.entity_id
_entity_poly.type
_entity_poly.pdbx_seq_one_letter_code
_entity_poly.pdbx_strand_id
1 'polypeptide(L)'
;MRFGVFIYDGTEPIDLAAYGVLSMARRIRPDIQICTIAPRPGIVQLTNGLRVISDHDISSAPALDVLIVTGGPGWREQSQASETLQFICSRADDTLLVSVCTGSLILAASGVLNGKAATTKREVVTPETPPIQLMRAAYPQIDVHDASLVAGDRIITGGGVLLGVDTTLYLLQRLFGQDLAEETARTIEYHRAWSTNLDQFPPLIASPFEETVKENSPAEQL
;
A
#
# COMPACT_ATOMS: atom_id res chain seq x y z
N MET A 1 -2.82 -15.54 -4.38
CA MET A 1 -2.41 -14.49 -3.42
C MET A 1 -3.55 -13.49 -3.27
N ARG A 2 -3.87 -13.10 -2.00
CA ARG A 2 -5.02 -12.22 -1.71
C ARG A 2 -4.56 -10.84 -1.22
N PHE A 3 -5.03 -9.80 -1.90
CA PHE A 3 -4.78 -8.40 -1.60
C PHE A 3 -6.03 -7.79 -0.97
N GLY A 4 -5.89 -7.18 0.20
CA GLY A 4 -6.88 -6.31 0.80
C GLY A 4 -6.54 -4.86 0.54
N VAL A 5 -7.49 -4.07 0.06
CA VAL A 5 -7.37 -2.62 -0.08
C VAL A 5 -8.22 -1.97 1.00
N PHE A 6 -7.56 -1.36 1.98
CA PHE A 6 -8.24 -0.69 3.09
C PHE A 6 -8.69 0.70 2.67
N ILE A 7 -9.99 0.90 2.70
CA ILE A 7 -10.70 2.14 2.36
C ILE A 7 -11.53 2.61 3.55
N TYR A 8 -11.75 3.90 3.65
CA TYR A 8 -12.48 4.51 4.77
C TYR A 8 -13.13 5.82 4.33
N ASP A 9 -14.03 6.35 5.13
CA ASP A 9 -14.65 7.64 4.83
C ASP A 9 -13.59 8.73 4.68
N GLY A 10 -13.63 9.44 3.56
CA GLY A 10 -12.62 10.40 3.17
C GLY A 10 -11.34 9.80 2.55
N THR A 11 -11.37 8.53 2.11
CA THR A 11 -10.33 8.01 1.19
C THR A 11 -10.32 8.85 -0.10
N GLU A 12 -9.13 9.18 -0.59
CA GLU A 12 -8.99 9.90 -1.87
C GLU A 12 -9.26 8.95 -3.04
N PRO A 13 -10.24 9.24 -3.93
CA PRO A 13 -10.63 8.33 -5.02
C PRO A 13 -9.47 7.88 -5.91
N ILE A 14 -8.48 8.76 -6.16
CA ILE A 14 -7.34 8.39 -7.00
C ILE A 14 -6.43 7.34 -6.35
N ASP A 15 -6.44 7.19 -5.04
CA ASP A 15 -5.67 6.15 -4.33
C ASP A 15 -6.26 4.74 -4.59
N LEU A 16 -7.51 4.65 -5.11
CA LEU A 16 -8.06 3.40 -5.67
C LEU A 16 -7.33 2.95 -6.95
N ALA A 17 -6.42 3.75 -7.49
CA ALA A 17 -5.55 3.32 -8.58
C ALA A 17 -4.76 2.06 -8.21
N ALA A 18 -4.40 1.87 -6.94
CA ALA A 18 -3.80 0.63 -6.47
C ALA A 18 -4.70 -0.59 -6.74
N TYR A 19 -6.00 -0.50 -6.43
CA TYR A 19 -6.99 -1.53 -6.79
C TYR A 19 -7.08 -1.71 -8.31
N GLY A 20 -7.09 -0.61 -9.07
CA GLY A 20 -7.15 -0.62 -10.53
C GLY A 20 -5.96 -1.36 -11.16
N VAL A 21 -4.73 -1.10 -10.69
CA VAL A 21 -3.51 -1.79 -11.14
C VAL A 21 -3.59 -3.29 -10.86
N LEU A 22 -3.98 -3.69 -9.65
CA LEU A 22 -4.17 -5.10 -9.29
C LEU A 22 -5.25 -5.76 -10.14
N SER A 23 -6.36 -5.07 -10.42
CA SER A 23 -7.43 -5.55 -11.29
C SER A 23 -6.95 -5.81 -12.71
N MET A 24 -6.07 -4.97 -13.24
CA MET A 24 -5.46 -5.18 -14.55
C MET A 24 -4.42 -6.31 -14.53
N ALA A 25 -3.59 -6.40 -13.48
CA ALA A 25 -2.66 -7.51 -13.29
C ALA A 25 -3.37 -8.87 -13.24
N ARG A 26 -4.56 -8.93 -12.64
CA ARG A 26 -5.39 -10.14 -12.59
C ARG A 26 -5.79 -10.67 -13.98
N ARG A 27 -5.83 -9.83 -15.01
CA ARG A 27 -6.10 -10.27 -16.41
C ARG A 27 -4.96 -11.10 -16.97
N ILE A 28 -3.73 -10.87 -16.46
CA ILE A 28 -2.51 -11.59 -16.84
C ILE A 28 -2.31 -12.78 -15.90
N ARG A 29 -2.57 -12.57 -14.61
CA ARG A 29 -2.41 -13.57 -13.55
C ARG A 29 -3.73 -13.78 -12.78
N PRO A 30 -4.62 -14.68 -13.22
CA PRO A 30 -5.98 -14.83 -12.70
C PRO A 30 -6.10 -15.29 -11.24
N ASP A 31 -5.04 -15.86 -10.65
CA ASP A 31 -4.98 -16.29 -9.24
C ASP A 31 -4.82 -15.12 -8.24
N ILE A 32 -4.62 -13.90 -8.72
CA ILE A 32 -4.69 -12.70 -7.87
C ILE A 32 -6.13 -12.51 -7.41
N GLN A 33 -6.32 -12.45 -6.08
CA GLN A 33 -7.59 -12.12 -5.44
C GLN A 33 -7.50 -10.73 -4.84
N ILE A 34 -8.54 -9.93 -5.01
CA ILE A 34 -8.59 -8.54 -4.51
C ILE A 34 -9.90 -8.37 -3.77
N CYS A 35 -9.86 -7.76 -2.60
CA CYS A 35 -11.04 -7.32 -1.87
C CYS A 35 -10.82 -5.95 -1.26
N THR A 36 -11.90 -5.23 -1.01
CA THR A 36 -11.90 -3.99 -0.24
C THR A 36 -12.27 -4.28 1.20
N ILE A 37 -11.62 -3.57 2.13
CA ILE A 37 -11.86 -3.68 3.57
C ILE A 37 -12.10 -2.28 4.11
N ALA A 38 -13.12 -2.12 4.95
CA ALA A 38 -13.43 -0.86 5.59
C ALA A 38 -13.49 -0.99 7.12
N PRO A 39 -13.40 0.10 7.88
CA PRO A 39 -13.59 0.07 9.33
C PRO A 39 -14.93 -0.52 9.75
N ARG A 40 -15.99 -0.28 8.96
CA ARG A 40 -17.36 -0.73 9.21
C ARG A 40 -18.00 -1.28 7.94
N PRO A 41 -18.99 -2.18 8.05
CA PRO A 41 -19.66 -2.74 6.88
C PRO A 41 -20.51 -1.71 6.15
N GLY A 42 -20.64 -1.86 4.84
CA GLY A 42 -21.57 -1.08 4.03
C GLY A 42 -20.91 -0.03 3.14
N ILE A 43 -21.56 1.13 3.06
CA ILE A 43 -21.14 2.20 2.16
C ILE A 43 -20.03 3.02 2.81
N VAL A 44 -18.93 3.15 2.10
CA VAL A 44 -17.81 4.07 2.40
C VAL A 44 -17.95 5.30 1.53
N GLN A 45 -18.02 6.48 2.14
CA GLN A 45 -18.09 7.74 1.41
C GLN A 45 -16.69 8.33 1.23
N LEU A 46 -16.15 8.18 0.03
CA LEU A 46 -14.86 8.73 -0.34
C LEU A 46 -14.92 10.26 -0.45
N THR A 47 -13.75 10.89 -0.60
CA THR A 47 -13.66 12.33 -0.84
C THR A 47 -14.52 12.75 -2.03
N ASN A 48 -15.14 13.92 -1.94
CA ASN A 48 -16.02 14.49 -2.95
C ASN A 48 -17.29 13.65 -3.25
N GLY A 49 -17.69 12.76 -2.34
CA GLY A 49 -19.00 12.12 -2.36
C GLY A 49 -19.11 10.85 -3.20
N LEU A 50 -18.01 10.34 -3.76
CA LEU A 50 -18.00 9.01 -4.37
C LEU A 50 -18.32 7.95 -3.30
N ARG A 51 -19.23 7.03 -3.59
CA ARG A 51 -19.64 5.97 -2.67
C ARG A 51 -19.21 4.62 -3.19
N VAL A 52 -18.57 3.84 -2.32
CA VAL A 52 -18.12 2.47 -2.59
C VAL A 52 -18.69 1.55 -1.53
N ILE A 53 -19.15 0.38 -1.91
CA ILE A 53 -19.52 -0.68 -0.97
C ILE A 53 -18.29 -1.54 -0.76
N SER A 54 -17.82 -1.67 0.49
CA SER A 54 -16.70 -2.55 0.82
C SER A 54 -17.13 -4.02 0.81
N ASP A 55 -16.23 -4.91 0.40
CA ASP A 55 -16.46 -6.36 0.43
C ASP A 55 -16.50 -6.90 1.87
N HIS A 56 -15.65 -6.34 2.73
CA HIS A 56 -15.50 -6.73 4.14
C HIS A 56 -15.36 -5.50 5.04
N ASP A 57 -15.63 -5.68 6.30
CA ASP A 57 -15.16 -4.82 7.36
C ASP A 57 -13.93 -5.43 8.07
N ILE A 58 -13.33 -4.69 9.01
CA ILE A 58 -12.17 -5.16 9.77
C ILE A 58 -12.47 -6.43 10.58
N SER A 59 -13.72 -6.65 11.00
CA SER A 59 -14.12 -7.82 11.80
C SER A 59 -14.31 -9.08 10.97
N SER A 60 -14.68 -8.93 9.70
CA SER A 60 -14.94 -10.01 8.74
C SER A 60 -13.82 -10.17 7.69
N ALA A 61 -12.75 -9.38 7.81
CA ALA A 61 -11.63 -9.40 6.87
C ALA A 61 -10.96 -10.78 6.84
N PRO A 62 -10.80 -11.38 5.64
CA PRO A 62 -10.18 -12.69 5.51
C PRO A 62 -8.68 -12.65 5.82
N ALA A 63 -8.03 -13.82 5.82
CA ALA A 63 -6.56 -13.87 5.76
C ALA A 63 -6.07 -13.21 4.47
N LEU A 64 -5.05 -12.37 4.60
CA LEU A 64 -4.47 -11.57 3.50
C LEU A 64 -2.98 -11.89 3.38
N ASP A 65 -2.49 -11.93 2.15
CA ASP A 65 -1.05 -11.90 1.90
C ASP A 65 -0.52 -10.45 1.91
N VAL A 66 -1.35 -9.51 1.47
CA VAL A 66 -1.01 -8.09 1.38
C VAL A 66 -2.19 -7.23 1.85
N LEU A 67 -1.91 -6.21 2.65
CA LEU A 67 -2.86 -5.16 3.03
C LEU A 67 -2.34 -3.80 2.53
N ILE A 68 -3.07 -3.19 1.60
CA ILE A 68 -2.77 -1.85 1.07
C ILE A 68 -3.65 -0.83 1.79
N VAL A 69 -3.03 0.07 2.55
CA VAL A 69 -3.70 1.16 3.26
C VAL A 69 -3.68 2.41 2.39
N THR A 70 -4.84 2.85 1.94
CA THR A 70 -5.00 4.03 1.10
C THR A 70 -4.90 5.33 1.90
N GLY A 71 -4.71 6.45 1.23
CA GLY A 71 -4.73 7.77 1.83
C GLY A 71 -6.02 8.55 1.52
N GLY A 72 -6.00 9.83 1.84
CA GLY A 72 -7.12 10.76 1.71
C GLY A 72 -7.33 11.53 3.02
N PRO A 73 -8.11 12.63 3.02
CA PRO A 73 -8.32 13.49 4.19
C PRO A 73 -8.77 12.75 5.47
N GLY A 74 -9.51 11.65 5.33
CA GLY A 74 -9.97 10.81 6.45
C GLY A 74 -8.85 10.09 7.23
N TRP A 75 -7.60 10.14 6.76
CA TRP A 75 -6.47 9.55 7.48
C TRP A 75 -6.35 10.03 8.92
N ARG A 76 -6.75 11.29 9.19
CA ARG A 76 -6.66 11.88 10.54
C ARG A 76 -7.56 11.16 11.53
N GLU A 77 -8.78 10.83 11.09
CA GLU A 77 -9.72 10.07 11.90
C GLU A 77 -9.22 8.64 12.11
N GLN A 78 -8.76 7.99 11.04
CA GLN A 78 -8.26 6.62 11.11
C GLN A 78 -7.00 6.50 11.96
N SER A 79 -6.15 7.52 12.00
CA SER A 79 -4.96 7.56 12.87
C SER A 79 -5.31 7.66 14.37
N GLN A 80 -6.56 7.93 14.71
CA GLN A 80 -7.05 8.01 16.08
C GLN A 80 -8.05 6.89 16.41
N ALA A 81 -8.51 6.15 15.41
CA ALA A 81 -9.46 5.07 15.55
C ALA A 81 -8.78 3.79 16.09
N SER A 82 -8.98 3.48 17.36
CA SER A 82 -8.35 2.33 18.02
C SER A 82 -8.60 1.02 17.30
N GLU A 83 -9.80 0.80 16.74
CA GLU A 83 -10.17 -0.40 15.98
C GLU A 83 -9.32 -0.54 14.70
N THR A 84 -9.13 0.56 13.94
CA THR A 84 -8.26 0.59 12.76
C THR A 84 -6.81 0.29 13.11
N LEU A 85 -6.29 0.95 14.16
CA LEU A 85 -4.90 0.77 14.57
C LEU A 85 -4.64 -0.66 15.05
N GLN A 86 -5.56 -1.25 15.84
CA GLN A 86 -5.48 -2.65 16.30
C GLN A 86 -5.55 -3.62 15.12
N PHE A 87 -6.44 -3.38 14.14
CA PHE A 87 -6.53 -4.19 12.93
C PHE A 87 -5.19 -4.22 12.17
N ILE A 88 -4.57 -3.06 11.94
CA ILE A 88 -3.27 -2.95 11.28
C ILE A 88 -2.19 -3.70 12.08
N CYS A 89 -2.11 -3.46 13.39
CA CYS A 89 -1.14 -4.15 14.26
C CYS A 89 -1.31 -5.67 14.21
N SER A 90 -2.55 -6.17 14.21
CA SER A 90 -2.82 -7.60 14.17
C SER A 90 -2.38 -8.29 12.87
N ARG A 91 -2.13 -7.53 11.80
CA ARG A 91 -1.67 -8.03 10.49
C ARG A 91 -0.15 -7.92 10.30
N ALA A 92 0.56 -7.22 11.19
CA ALA A 92 1.97 -6.89 10.98
C ALA A 92 2.90 -8.11 10.90
N ASP A 93 2.53 -9.22 11.55
CA ASP A 93 3.37 -10.41 11.64
C ASP A 93 3.19 -11.40 10.47
N ASP A 94 2.03 -11.41 9.84
CA ASP A 94 1.66 -12.41 8.81
C ASP A 94 1.32 -11.83 7.44
N THR A 95 1.12 -10.51 7.34
CA THR A 95 0.68 -9.80 6.13
C THR A 95 1.72 -8.77 5.71
N LEU A 96 2.03 -8.67 4.43
CA LEU A 96 2.84 -7.57 3.89
C LEU A 96 2.00 -6.28 3.94
N LEU A 97 2.42 -5.33 4.77
CA LEU A 97 1.75 -4.04 4.86
C LEU A 97 2.27 -3.10 3.79
N VAL A 98 1.37 -2.52 3.04
CA VAL A 98 1.67 -1.52 2.01
C VAL A 98 0.84 -0.28 2.29
N SER A 99 1.39 0.90 2.08
CA SER A 99 0.60 2.13 2.10
C SER A 99 0.85 2.96 0.85
N VAL A 100 -0.16 3.70 0.45
CA VAL A 100 -0.07 4.73 -0.58
C VAL A 100 -0.50 6.07 0.01
N CYS A 101 0.09 7.15 -0.46
CA CYS A 101 -0.28 8.51 -0.06
C CYS A 101 -0.23 8.70 1.48
N THR A 102 -1.25 9.28 2.08
CA THR A 102 -1.35 9.50 3.53
C THR A 102 -1.70 8.23 4.33
N GLY A 103 -1.91 7.08 3.68
CA GLY A 103 -2.08 5.79 4.36
C GLY A 103 -0.89 5.43 5.26
N SER A 104 0.32 5.89 4.93
CA SER A 104 1.50 5.72 5.76
C SER A 104 1.43 6.45 7.11
N LEU A 105 0.64 7.53 7.23
CA LEU A 105 0.39 8.19 8.52
C LEU A 105 -0.51 7.33 9.42
N ILE A 106 -1.40 6.53 8.86
CA ILE A 106 -2.18 5.53 9.62
C ILE A 106 -1.25 4.41 10.11
N LEU A 107 -0.35 3.92 9.23
CA LEU A 107 0.69 2.95 9.64
C LEU A 107 1.61 3.53 10.72
N ALA A 108 1.99 4.81 10.63
CA ALA A 108 2.79 5.48 11.65
C ALA A 108 2.07 5.53 13.00
N ALA A 109 0.78 5.92 12.98
CA ALA A 109 -0.05 5.99 14.18
C ALA A 109 -0.26 4.62 14.85
N SER A 110 -0.28 3.53 14.09
CA SER A 110 -0.35 2.17 14.64
C SER A 110 0.95 1.70 15.28
N GLY A 111 2.07 2.43 15.08
CA GLY A 111 3.38 2.08 15.61
C GLY A 111 4.17 1.04 14.81
N VAL A 112 3.61 0.45 13.77
CA VAL A 112 4.28 -0.59 12.95
C VAL A 112 5.50 -0.06 12.18
N LEU A 113 5.61 1.28 12.02
CA LEU A 113 6.74 1.96 11.39
C LEU A 113 7.85 2.37 12.36
N ASN A 114 7.69 2.18 13.67
CA ASN A 114 8.71 2.58 14.65
C ASN A 114 10.05 1.88 14.37
N GLY A 115 11.13 2.65 14.31
CA GLY A 115 12.48 2.19 14.00
C GLY A 115 12.70 1.79 12.52
N LYS A 116 11.77 2.11 11.63
CA LYS A 116 11.86 1.77 10.21
C LYS A 116 11.95 3.01 9.33
N ALA A 117 12.50 2.83 8.13
CA ALA A 117 12.47 3.83 7.07
C ALA A 117 11.06 3.87 6.43
N ALA A 118 10.58 5.08 6.11
CA ALA A 118 9.27 5.25 5.48
C ALA A 118 9.20 6.53 4.64
N THR A 119 8.20 6.60 3.76
CA THR A 119 7.81 7.81 3.04
C THR A 119 6.30 7.99 3.06
N THR A 120 5.85 9.15 2.59
CA THR A 120 4.43 9.50 2.43
C THR A 120 4.27 10.57 1.35
N LYS A 121 3.05 11.05 1.15
CA LYS A 121 2.73 12.16 0.25
C LYS A 121 3.54 13.42 0.61
N ARG A 122 4.13 14.07 -0.41
CA ARG A 122 4.97 15.28 -0.29
C ARG A 122 4.30 16.54 -0.77
N GLU A 123 3.64 16.46 -1.92
CA GLU A 123 3.07 17.62 -2.60
C GLU A 123 1.64 17.88 -2.14
N VAL A 124 1.31 19.12 -1.86
CA VAL A 124 0.01 19.57 -1.38
C VAL A 124 -0.38 20.90 -2.02
N VAL A 125 -1.64 21.25 -1.91
CA VAL A 125 -2.13 22.57 -2.30
C VAL A 125 -1.89 23.56 -1.17
N THR A 126 -1.30 24.72 -1.49
CA THR A 126 -1.10 25.80 -0.52
C THR A 126 -2.46 26.27 0.04
N PRO A 127 -2.65 26.42 1.38
CA PRO A 127 -1.63 26.48 2.42
C PRO A 127 -1.47 25.17 3.24
N GLU A 128 -1.78 24.00 2.70
CA GLU A 128 -1.70 22.73 3.43
C GLU A 128 -0.24 22.42 3.84
N THR A 129 -0.09 21.76 5.00
CA THR A 129 1.23 21.23 5.41
C THR A 129 1.46 19.87 4.75
N PRO A 130 2.59 19.66 4.06
CA PRO A 130 2.93 18.38 3.45
C PRO A 130 2.90 17.22 4.46
N PRO A 131 2.21 16.12 4.16
CA PRO A 131 2.15 14.94 5.02
C PRO A 131 3.52 14.42 5.47
N ILE A 132 4.53 14.50 4.61
CA ILE A 132 5.90 14.09 4.95
C ILE A 132 6.50 14.95 6.08
N GLN A 133 6.16 16.23 6.14
CA GLN A 133 6.58 17.11 7.25
C GLN A 133 5.83 16.77 8.53
N LEU A 134 4.52 16.46 8.42
CA LEU A 134 3.72 15.99 9.55
C LEU A 134 4.27 14.69 10.12
N MET A 135 4.67 13.74 9.25
CA MET A 135 5.26 12.48 9.68
C MET A 135 6.57 12.71 10.45
N ARG A 136 7.47 13.53 9.92
CA ARG A 136 8.75 13.88 10.58
C ARG A 136 8.53 14.51 11.95
N ALA A 137 7.55 15.41 12.06
CA ALA A 137 7.28 16.13 13.30
C ALA A 137 6.59 15.28 14.36
N ALA A 138 5.63 14.43 13.96
CA ALA A 138 4.78 13.68 14.89
C ALA A 138 5.38 12.31 15.26
N TYR A 139 6.24 11.72 14.42
CA TYR A 139 6.75 10.36 14.60
C TYR A 139 8.28 10.31 14.53
N PRO A 140 8.99 10.85 15.55
CA PRO A 140 10.47 10.98 15.53
C PRO A 140 11.20 9.62 15.54
N GLN A 141 10.51 8.51 15.77
CA GLN A 141 11.08 7.16 15.73
C GLN A 141 11.10 6.57 14.31
N ILE A 142 10.54 7.28 13.32
CA ILE A 142 10.50 6.84 11.92
C ILE A 142 11.59 7.59 11.15
N ASP A 143 12.40 6.84 10.40
CA ASP A 143 13.37 7.43 9.47
C ASP A 143 12.67 7.82 8.17
N VAL A 144 12.29 9.11 8.06
CA VAL A 144 11.41 9.61 6.99
C VAL A 144 12.22 10.09 5.79
N HIS A 145 12.10 9.40 4.68
CA HIS A 145 12.81 9.64 3.44
C HIS A 145 11.94 10.32 2.38
N ASP A 146 12.61 11.16 1.57
CA ASP A 146 12.04 11.76 0.37
C ASP A 146 12.32 10.85 -0.84
N ALA A 147 11.47 9.85 -1.03
CA ALA A 147 11.57 8.82 -2.07
C ALA A 147 10.22 8.54 -2.71
N SER A 148 10.18 7.95 -3.90
CA SER A 148 8.92 7.54 -4.55
C SER A 148 8.17 6.52 -3.70
N LEU A 149 8.92 5.56 -3.16
CA LEU A 149 8.49 4.60 -2.15
C LEU A 149 9.70 4.19 -1.29
N VAL A 150 9.42 3.66 -0.12
CA VAL A 150 10.41 3.00 0.75
C VAL A 150 9.97 1.55 0.96
N ALA A 151 10.84 0.62 0.61
CA ALA A 151 10.57 -0.81 0.72
C ALA A 151 11.46 -1.43 1.80
N GLY A 152 10.84 -1.87 2.89
CA GLY A 152 11.43 -2.74 3.90
C GLY A 152 11.04 -4.20 3.67
N ASP A 153 11.43 -5.07 4.61
CA ASP A 153 11.14 -6.49 4.53
C ASP A 153 9.62 -6.77 4.51
N ARG A 154 8.89 -6.27 5.48
CA ARG A 154 7.44 -6.54 5.64
C ARG A 154 6.55 -5.30 5.48
N ILE A 155 7.13 -4.14 5.20
CA ILE A 155 6.37 -2.91 5.03
C ILE A 155 6.91 -2.14 3.84
N ILE A 156 6.00 -1.69 2.97
CA ILE A 156 6.29 -0.78 1.87
C ILE A 156 5.44 0.47 2.07
N THR A 157 6.06 1.63 2.05
CA THR A 157 5.35 2.91 2.08
C THR A 157 5.56 3.64 0.77
N GLY A 158 4.49 4.07 0.13
CA GLY A 158 4.53 4.80 -1.14
C GLY A 158 4.17 6.28 -0.99
N GLY A 159 4.69 7.08 -1.90
CA GLY A 159 4.34 8.48 -2.04
C GLY A 159 2.88 8.70 -2.44
N GLY A 160 2.53 9.97 -2.66
CA GLY A 160 1.14 10.36 -2.89
C GLY A 160 0.65 10.21 -4.31
N VAL A 161 -0.65 10.06 -4.43
CA VAL A 161 -1.45 10.13 -5.64
C VAL A 161 -0.98 9.11 -6.69
N LEU A 162 -0.45 9.54 -7.83
CA LEU A 162 -0.02 8.62 -8.90
C LEU A 162 1.19 7.75 -8.53
N LEU A 163 2.01 8.14 -7.54
CA LEU A 163 3.06 7.25 -7.01
C LEU A 163 2.48 5.99 -6.33
N GLY A 164 1.18 5.95 -6.04
CA GLY A 164 0.48 4.73 -5.66
C GLY A 164 0.47 3.67 -6.77
N VAL A 165 0.45 4.09 -8.05
CA VAL A 165 0.61 3.20 -9.20
C VAL A 165 2.01 2.59 -9.21
N ASP A 166 3.06 3.43 -9.05
CA ASP A 166 4.45 3.00 -8.97
C ASP A 166 4.66 2.01 -7.82
N THR A 167 4.10 2.32 -6.65
CA THR A 167 4.16 1.46 -5.47
C THR A 167 3.52 0.09 -5.73
N THR A 168 2.38 0.07 -6.42
CA THR A 168 1.67 -1.17 -6.74
C THR A 168 2.39 -1.97 -7.81
N LEU A 169 3.00 -1.33 -8.82
CA LEU A 169 3.83 -1.99 -9.82
C LEU A 169 5.10 -2.58 -9.19
N TYR A 170 5.76 -1.83 -8.29
CA TYR A 170 6.87 -2.36 -7.50
C TYR A 170 6.46 -3.56 -6.65
N LEU A 171 5.28 -3.52 -6.04
CA LEU A 171 4.73 -4.63 -5.27
C LEU A 171 4.52 -5.87 -6.14
N LEU A 172 3.97 -5.72 -7.35
CA LEU A 172 3.81 -6.81 -8.33
C LEU A 172 5.18 -7.37 -8.76
N GLN A 173 6.15 -6.50 -9.02
CA GLN A 173 7.52 -6.90 -9.35
C GLN A 173 8.15 -7.74 -8.23
N ARG A 174 8.01 -7.29 -6.99
CA ARG A 174 8.55 -7.96 -5.80
C ARG A 174 7.92 -9.34 -5.55
N LEU A 175 6.62 -9.47 -5.77
CA LEU A 175 5.86 -10.69 -5.43
C LEU A 175 5.79 -11.72 -6.57
N PHE A 176 5.86 -11.26 -7.82
CA PHE A 176 5.59 -12.11 -8.99
C PHE A 176 6.66 -12.00 -10.07
N GLY A 177 7.67 -11.15 -9.88
CA GLY A 177 8.74 -10.93 -10.85
C GLY A 177 8.48 -9.76 -11.79
N GLN A 178 9.56 -9.37 -12.47
CA GLN A 178 9.63 -8.20 -13.36
C GLN A 178 8.61 -8.29 -14.50
N ASP A 179 8.47 -9.46 -15.13
CA ASP A 179 7.65 -9.66 -16.32
C ASP A 179 6.17 -9.28 -16.06
N LEU A 180 5.60 -9.67 -14.90
CA LEU A 180 4.22 -9.32 -14.58
C LEU A 180 4.05 -7.83 -14.38
N ALA A 181 5.00 -7.17 -13.71
CA ALA A 181 4.95 -5.73 -13.46
C ALA A 181 5.05 -4.94 -14.77
N GLU A 182 6.00 -5.29 -15.64
CA GLU A 182 6.18 -4.64 -16.95
C GLU A 182 4.97 -4.83 -17.86
N GLU A 183 4.44 -6.05 -17.97
CA GLU A 183 3.26 -6.33 -18.78
C GLU A 183 2.02 -5.60 -18.22
N THR A 184 1.88 -5.52 -16.89
CA THR A 184 0.82 -4.73 -16.26
C THR A 184 0.99 -3.25 -16.59
N ALA A 185 2.20 -2.69 -16.40
CA ALA A 185 2.50 -1.30 -16.70
C ALA A 185 2.25 -0.97 -18.19
N ARG A 186 2.59 -1.88 -19.10
CA ARG A 186 2.31 -1.76 -20.53
C ARG A 186 0.79 -1.77 -20.80
N THR A 187 0.06 -2.69 -20.18
CA THR A 187 -1.38 -2.87 -20.38
C THR A 187 -2.20 -1.68 -19.89
N ILE A 188 -1.76 -1.00 -18.83
CA ILE A 188 -2.38 0.25 -18.34
C ILE A 188 -1.79 1.51 -19.00
N GLU A 189 -0.96 1.36 -20.04
CA GLU A 189 -0.30 2.45 -20.78
C GLU A 189 0.56 3.37 -19.91
N TYR A 190 1.09 2.86 -18.79
CA TYR A 190 1.86 3.62 -17.79
C TYR A 190 3.37 3.36 -17.85
N HIS A 191 3.85 2.40 -18.62
CA HIS A 191 5.24 1.94 -18.60
C HIS A 191 6.29 3.05 -18.83
N ARG A 192 5.99 4.04 -19.68
CA ARG A 192 6.91 5.19 -19.92
C ARG A 192 7.03 6.08 -18.69
N ALA A 193 5.89 6.40 -18.06
CA ALA A 193 5.88 7.19 -16.83
C ALA A 193 6.60 6.43 -15.71
N TRP A 194 6.33 5.13 -15.58
CA TRP A 194 6.97 4.28 -14.56
C TRP A 194 8.50 4.24 -14.74
N SER A 195 9.00 4.00 -15.96
CA SER A 195 10.43 4.03 -16.25
C SER A 195 11.06 5.38 -15.92
N THR A 196 10.41 6.49 -16.31
CA THR A 196 10.88 7.83 -15.98
C THR A 196 10.92 8.09 -14.48
N ASN A 197 9.90 7.65 -13.75
CA ASN A 197 9.85 7.80 -12.30
C ASN A 197 10.94 6.98 -11.60
N LEU A 198 11.21 5.76 -12.05
CA LEU A 198 12.31 4.93 -11.52
C LEU A 198 13.68 5.60 -11.71
N ASP A 199 13.89 6.30 -12.82
CA ASP A 199 15.15 7.00 -13.11
C ASP A 199 15.29 8.30 -12.33
N GLN A 200 14.24 9.12 -12.28
CA GLN A 200 14.30 10.46 -11.72
C GLN A 200 13.97 10.54 -10.24
N PHE A 201 13.17 9.61 -9.75
CA PHE A 201 12.73 9.54 -8.37
C PHE A 201 12.65 8.08 -7.89
N PRO A 202 13.82 7.42 -7.72
CA PRO A 202 13.90 6.00 -7.47
C PRO A 202 13.32 5.59 -6.10
N PRO A 203 12.92 4.32 -5.98
CA PRO A 203 12.58 3.72 -4.70
C PRO A 203 13.80 3.61 -3.78
N LEU A 204 13.58 3.75 -2.47
CA LEU A 204 14.56 3.43 -1.45
C LEU A 204 14.31 2.00 -0.95
N ILE A 205 15.28 1.11 -1.14
CA ILE A 205 15.24 -0.25 -0.61
C ILE A 205 15.97 -0.27 0.73
N ALA A 206 15.22 -0.26 1.83
CA ALA A 206 15.75 -0.17 3.19
C ALA A 206 16.23 -1.52 3.74
N SER A 207 15.67 -2.64 3.24
CA SER A 207 16.12 -4.00 3.52
C SER A 207 15.89 -4.85 2.28
N PRO A 208 16.90 -5.57 1.77
CA PRO A 208 16.70 -6.52 0.68
C PRO A 208 15.77 -7.64 1.15
N PHE A 209 14.86 -8.04 0.28
CA PHE A 209 14.00 -9.19 0.49
C PHE A 209 14.86 -10.46 0.45
N GLU A 210 14.95 -11.20 1.55
CA GLU A 210 15.44 -12.57 1.49
C GLU A 210 14.33 -13.44 0.88
N GLU A 211 14.53 -13.90 -0.36
CA GLU A 211 13.70 -14.94 -0.95
C GLU A 211 13.77 -16.18 -0.08
N THR A 212 12.73 -16.43 0.71
CA THR A 212 12.48 -17.76 1.24
C THR A 212 12.04 -18.65 0.08
N VAL A 213 13.02 -19.16 -0.65
CA VAL A 213 12.84 -20.30 -1.54
C VAL A 213 12.37 -21.46 -0.69
N LYS A 214 11.05 -21.71 -0.68
CA LYS A 214 10.55 -23.01 -0.24
C LYS A 214 11.02 -24.00 -1.31
N GLU A 215 12.19 -24.59 -1.10
CA GLU A 215 12.61 -25.80 -1.81
C GLU A 215 11.55 -26.87 -1.52
N ASN A 216 10.68 -27.09 -2.50
CA ASN A 216 9.94 -28.33 -2.59
C ASN A 216 10.96 -29.43 -2.90
N SER A 217 11.51 -30.04 -1.87
CA SER A 217 12.28 -31.26 -1.99
C SER A 217 11.34 -32.35 -2.55
N PRO A 218 11.61 -32.95 -3.69
CA PRO A 218 10.84 -34.12 -4.14
C PRO A 218 11.17 -35.25 -3.17
N ALA A 219 10.14 -35.75 -2.50
CA ALA A 219 10.26 -36.96 -1.70
C ALA A 219 10.73 -38.09 -2.62
N GLU A 220 11.93 -38.62 -2.32
CA GLU A 220 12.42 -39.89 -2.87
C GLU A 220 11.41 -41.00 -2.52
N GLN A 221 10.80 -41.53 -3.55
CA GLN A 221 10.14 -42.83 -3.45
C GLN A 221 11.18 -43.91 -3.75
N LEU A 222 11.49 -44.69 -2.73
CA LEU A 222 11.99 -46.05 -2.85
C LEU A 222 10.94 -47.01 -2.29
#